data_70fc5fbca27ead57a169133367a57895
#
_entry.id   70fc5fbca27ead57a169133367a57895
#
_cell.length_a   1.000
_cell.length_b   1.000
_cell.length_c   1.000
_cell.angle_alpha   90.00
_cell.angle_beta   90.00
_cell.angle_gamma   90.00
#
_symmetry.space_group_name_H-M   'P 1'
#
loop_
_entity.id
_entity.type
_entity.pdbx_description
1 polymer ?
#
loop_
_entity_poly.entity_id
_entity_poly.type
_entity_poly.pdbx_seq_one_letter_code
_entity_poly.pdbx_strand_id
1 'polypeptide(L)'
;MVKIVPTPDWFIGKDVVIEFFSLIVLTIFAILAYRYYKLSNNRKIFYLGSGFGLIAIAQLATILTKLVLYYDIGPSQQIGQAIITSQIANSVDFFYYAGFFFHRFLTLSGLYIIFRLPRQRKSIADYLVVLYFILISSFLSREIFYIFHLTALFILILTVEKYSLIYKENKFFNTRVLMMAFGLLALSQMIFVLSTIDIFFVIGNLVELISYSIFLALIIRIWKYGKEKKPYGN
;
A
#
# COMPACT_ATOMS: atom_id res chain seq x y z
N MET A 1 -22.65 -0.24 -18.81
CA MET A 1 -21.94 -1.05 -17.81
C MET A 1 -20.92 -0.14 -17.15
N VAL A 2 -21.05 0.18 -15.87
CA VAL A 2 -20.05 0.98 -15.15
C VAL A 2 -18.84 0.08 -14.99
N LYS A 3 -17.67 0.50 -15.51
CA LYS A 3 -16.41 -0.25 -15.37
C LYS A 3 -16.01 -0.15 -13.88
N ILE A 4 -16.31 -1.18 -13.11
CA ILE A 4 -16.18 -1.20 -11.65
C ILE A 4 -14.70 -1.23 -11.23
N VAL A 5 -13.81 -1.79 -12.08
CA VAL A 5 -12.37 -1.83 -11.87
C VAL A 5 -11.69 -1.02 -12.98
N PRO A 6 -10.79 -0.08 -12.65
CA PRO A 6 -10.08 0.74 -13.65
C PRO A 6 -9.01 -0.06 -14.43
N THR A 7 -9.00 -1.38 -14.30
CA THR A 7 -8.04 -2.25 -14.98
C THR A 7 -8.42 -2.40 -16.46
N PRO A 8 -7.50 -2.13 -17.41
CA PRO A 8 -7.70 -2.38 -18.82
C PRO A 8 -7.98 -3.86 -19.12
N ASP A 9 -8.86 -4.17 -20.07
CA ASP A 9 -9.26 -5.56 -20.37
C ASP A 9 -8.07 -6.46 -20.76
N TRP A 10 -7.10 -5.92 -21.49
CA TRP A 10 -5.86 -6.62 -21.87
C TRP A 10 -4.88 -6.84 -20.72
N PHE A 11 -5.10 -6.17 -19.59
CA PHE A 11 -4.24 -6.22 -18.41
C PHE A 11 -4.86 -7.02 -17.25
N ILE A 12 -6.13 -7.44 -17.39
CA ILE A 12 -6.83 -8.28 -16.41
C ILE A 12 -6.01 -9.56 -16.13
N GLY A 13 -5.82 -9.86 -14.85
CA GLY A 13 -5.00 -10.96 -14.35
C GLY A 13 -3.52 -10.65 -14.26
N LYS A 14 -2.95 -9.82 -15.14
CA LYS A 14 -1.54 -9.37 -15.03
C LYS A 14 -1.34 -8.40 -13.86
N ASP A 15 -2.35 -7.59 -13.56
CA ASP A 15 -2.39 -6.71 -12.39
C ASP A 15 -2.32 -7.52 -11.08
N VAL A 16 -3.03 -8.64 -10.99
CA VAL A 16 -2.96 -9.55 -9.83
C VAL A 16 -1.55 -10.10 -9.64
N VAL A 17 -0.84 -10.41 -10.72
CA VAL A 17 0.56 -10.88 -10.64
C VAL A 17 1.47 -9.80 -10.07
N ILE A 18 1.34 -8.54 -10.51
CA ILE A 18 2.12 -7.41 -9.98
C ILE A 18 1.80 -7.17 -8.51
N GLU A 19 0.52 -7.19 -8.13
CA GLU A 19 0.09 -7.05 -6.74
C GLU A 19 0.62 -8.19 -5.86
N PHE A 20 0.68 -9.42 -6.38
CA PHE A 20 1.25 -10.57 -5.68
C PHE A 20 2.75 -10.40 -5.42
N PHE A 21 3.51 -9.93 -6.40
CA PHE A 21 4.92 -9.58 -6.18
C PHE A 21 5.07 -8.45 -5.15
N SER A 22 4.23 -7.42 -5.21
CA SER A 22 4.23 -6.33 -4.22
C SER A 22 3.94 -6.86 -2.81
N LEU A 23 2.96 -7.76 -2.67
CA LEU A 23 2.64 -8.44 -1.41
C LEU A 23 3.86 -9.19 -0.84
N ILE A 24 4.56 -9.97 -1.67
CA ILE A 24 5.77 -10.71 -1.25
C ILE A 24 6.84 -9.73 -0.77
N VAL A 25 7.14 -8.70 -1.56
CA VAL A 25 8.17 -7.70 -1.25
C VAL A 25 7.87 -7.00 0.07
N LEU A 26 6.62 -6.54 0.26
CA LEU A 26 6.19 -5.85 1.47
C LEU A 26 6.19 -6.77 2.70
N THR A 27 5.79 -8.02 2.53
CA THR A 27 5.81 -9.02 3.60
C THR A 27 7.24 -9.32 4.05
N ILE A 28 8.16 -9.54 3.11
CA ILE A 28 9.58 -9.75 3.43
C ILE A 28 10.14 -8.52 4.13
N PHE A 29 9.83 -7.30 3.65
CA PHE A 29 10.24 -6.07 4.30
C PHE A 29 9.76 -6.01 5.75
N ALA A 30 8.48 -6.26 6.00
CA ALA A 30 7.88 -6.21 7.34
C ALA A 30 8.56 -7.22 8.28
N ILE A 31 8.79 -8.46 7.82
CA ILE A 31 9.48 -9.50 8.59
C ILE A 31 10.92 -9.09 8.92
N LEU A 32 11.68 -8.60 7.94
CA LEU A 32 13.07 -8.17 8.16
C LEU A 32 13.15 -6.96 9.08
N ALA A 33 12.24 -5.98 8.94
CA ALA A 33 12.14 -4.83 9.81
C ALA A 33 11.85 -5.25 11.26
N TYR A 34 10.93 -6.21 11.47
CA TYR A 34 10.64 -6.76 12.79
C TYR A 34 11.84 -7.51 13.40
N ARG A 35 12.52 -8.33 12.61
CA ARG A 35 13.75 -9.02 13.07
C ARG A 35 14.84 -8.02 13.44
N TYR A 36 15.04 -6.99 12.63
CA TYR A 36 16.02 -5.96 12.93
C TYR A 36 15.63 -5.13 14.18
N TYR A 37 14.35 -4.84 14.37
CA TYR A 37 13.85 -4.21 15.59
C TYR A 37 14.22 -5.03 16.84
N LYS A 38 14.02 -6.35 16.84
CA LYS A 38 14.40 -7.22 17.95
C LYS A 38 15.90 -7.16 18.28
N LEU A 39 16.75 -6.93 17.29
CA LEU A 39 18.20 -6.85 17.46
C LEU A 39 18.67 -5.47 17.91
N SER A 40 18.08 -4.41 17.40
CA SER A 40 18.53 -3.02 17.57
C SER A 40 17.71 -2.22 18.59
N ASN A 41 16.55 -2.73 19.00
CA ASN A 41 15.52 -2.04 19.81
C ASN A 41 15.11 -0.67 19.24
N ASN A 42 15.28 -0.46 17.92
CA ASN A 42 14.97 0.79 17.25
C ASN A 42 13.50 0.86 16.84
N ARG A 43 12.69 1.54 17.67
CA ARG A 43 11.24 1.70 17.43
C ARG A 43 10.90 2.31 16.08
N LYS A 44 11.78 3.12 15.47
CA LYS A 44 11.54 3.68 14.13
C LYS A 44 11.36 2.58 13.10
N ILE A 45 12.19 1.56 13.13
CA ILE A 45 12.13 0.45 12.18
C ILE A 45 10.91 -0.44 12.45
N PHE A 46 10.52 -0.60 13.72
CA PHE A 46 9.29 -1.29 14.06
C PHE A 46 8.06 -0.62 13.43
N TYR A 47 7.90 0.71 13.58
CA TYR A 47 6.78 1.44 12.97
C TYR A 47 6.83 1.39 11.44
N LEU A 48 8.02 1.51 10.85
CA LEU A 48 8.19 1.38 9.40
C LEU A 48 7.74 -0.01 8.92
N GLY A 49 8.19 -1.07 9.60
CA GLY A 49 7.77 -2.44 9.30
C GLY A 49 6.28 -2.67 9.50
N SER A 50 5.69 -2.11 10.57
CA SER A 50 4.25 -2.21 10.83
C SER A 50 3.42 -1.50 9.75
N GLY A 51 3.85 -0.31 9.31
CA GLY A 51 3.19 0.42 8.23
C GLY A 51 3.19 -0.37 6.92
N PHE A 52 4.35 -0.91 6.52
CA PHE A 52 4.43 -1.76 5.32
C PHE A 52 3.71 -3.10 5.50
N GLY A 53 3.65 -3.65 6.72
CA GLY A 53 2.84 -4.84 7.02
C GLY A 53 1.35 -4.60 6.80
N LEU A 54 0.82 -3.43 7.20
CA LEU A 54 -0.57 -3.06 6.91
C LEU A 54 -0.82 -2.91 5.41
N ILE A 55 0.12 -2.31 4.65
CA ILE A 55 0.01 -2.20 3.19
C ILE A 55 0.06 -3.60 2.55
N ALA A 56 0.87 -4.54 3.07
CA ALA A 56 0.86 -5.92 2.60
C ALA A 56 -0.50 -6.61 2.79
N ILE A 57 -1.13 -6.43 3.97
CA ILE A 57 -2.47 -6.95 4.22
C ILE A 57 -3.51 -6.27 3.29
N ALA A 58 -3.34 -4.99 3.01
CA ALA A 58 -4.17 -4.27 2.04
C ALA A 58 -4.06 -4.87 0.64
N GLN A 59 -2.85 -5.19 0.17
CA GLN A 59 -2.63 -5.85 -1.12
C GLN A 59 -3.29 -7.24 -1.17
N LEU A 60 -3.18 -8.01 -0.07
CA LEU A 60 -3.87 -9.29 0.02
C LEU A 60 -5.39 -9.14 -0.13
N ALA A 61 -5.99 -8.14 0.53
CA ALA A 61 -7.43 -7.86 0.38
C ALA A 61 -7.81 -7.55 -1.07
N THR A 62 -7.00 -6.76 -1.79
CA THR A 62 -7.24 -6.46 -3.22
C THR A 62 -7.12 -7.70 -4.08
N ILE A 63 -6.08 -8.52 -3.90
CA ILE A 63 -5.88 -9.76 -4.66
C ILE A 63 -7.08 -10.68 -4.48
N LEU A 64 -7.52 -10.91 -3.24
CA LEU A 64 -8.68 -11.77 -2.96
C LEU A 64 -9.95 -11.22 -3.61
N THR A 65 -10.18 -9.91 -3.53
CA THR A 65 -11.34 -9.26 -4.16
C THR A 65 -11.31 -9.42 -5.67
N LYS A 66 -10.17 -9.19 -6.32
CA LYS A 66 -10.02 -9.34 -7.77
C LYS A 66 -10.16 -10.79 -8.21
N LEU A 67 -9.63 -11.75 -7.46
CA LEU A 67 -9.80 -13.17 -7.79
C LEU A 67 -11.28 -13.58 -7.78
N VAL A 68 -12.05 -13.13 -6.79
CA VAL A 68 -13.50 -13.37 -6.75
C VAL A 68 -14.17 -12.74 -7.98
N LEU A 69 -13.86 -11.47 -8.30
CA LEU A 69 -14.44 -10.78 -9.44
C LEU A 69 -14.09 -11.42 -10.78
N TYR A 70 -12.84 -11.84 -10.98
CA TYR A 70 -12.38 -12.42 -12.26
C TYR A 70 -12.89 -13.84 -12.46
N TYR A 71 -13.11 -14.60 -11.38
CA TYR A 71 -13.68 -15.94 -11.46
C TYR A 71 -15.17 -15.93 -11.80
N ASP A 72 -15.90 -14.91 -11.34
CA ASP A 72 -17.36 -14.78 -11.56
C ASP A 72 -17.73 -14.26 -12.97
N ILE A 73 -16.74 -13.76 -13.73
CA ILE A 73 -16.89 -13.35 -15.14
C ILE A 73 -16.85 -14.56 -16.11
N GLY A 74 -16.61 -15.78 -15.60
CA GLY A 74 -16.72 -17.01 -16.38
C GLY A 74 -18.11 -17.18 -17.00
N PRO A 75 -18.24 -17.88 -18.16
CA PRO A 75 -19.52 -18.00 -18.86
C PRO A 75 -20.54 -18.67 -17.94
N SER A 76 -21.46 -17.87 -17.42
CA SER A 76 -22.60 -18.36 -16.64
C SER A 76 -23.41 -19.29 -17.53
N GLN A 77 -23.33 -20.59 -17.28
CA GLN A 77 -24.24 -21.54 -17.86
C GLN A 77 -25.67 -21.15 -17.44
N GLN A 78 -26.50 -20.88 -18.46
CA GLN A 78 -27.91 -20.56 -18.32
C GLN A 78 -28.65 -21.78 -17.75
N ILE A 79 -28.74 -21.90 -16.44
CA ILE A 79 -29.59 -22.91 -15.81
C ILE A 79 -30.34 -22.25 -14.64
N GLY A 80 -31.64 -21.99 -14.83
CA GLY A 80 -32.77 -21.75 -13.90
C GLY A 80 -32.66 -20.60 -12.89
N GLN A 81 -33.07 -19.57 -13.08
CA GLN A 81 -32.82 -18.34 -13.70
C GLN A 81 -33.29 -16.99 -13.12
N ALA A 82 -33.97 -16.76 -12.18
CA ALA A 82 -34.36 -15.40 -11.75
C ALA A 82 -34.01 -15.08 -10.28
N ILE A 83 -34.08 -16.05 -9.37
CA ILE A 83 -33.92 -15.80 -7.93
C ILE A 83 -32.45 -15.97 -7.48
N ILE A 84 -31.72 -16.90 -8.07
CA ILE A 84 -30.31 -17.14 -7.71
C ILE A 84 -29.41 -15.98 -8.15
N THR A 85 -29.70 -15.39 -9.30
CA THR A 85 -28.91 -14.29 -9.89
C THR A 85 -28.89 -13.02 -8.99
N SER A 86 -29.98 -12.70 -8.32
CA SER A 86 -30.04 -11.50 -7.49
C SER A 86 -29.28 -11.64 -6.16
N GLN A 87 -29.27 -12.83 -5.57
CA GLN A 87 -28.51 -13.06 -4.32
C GLN A 87 -27.01 -13.15 -4.57
N ILE A 88 -26.59 -13.77 -5.69
CA ILE A 88 -25.18 -13.84 -6.07
C ILE A 88 -24.67 -12.44 -6.42
N ALA A 89 -25.40 -11.65 -7.21
CA ALA A 89 -25.02 -10.28 -7.54
C ALA A 89 -24.83 -9.40 -6.30
N ASN A 90 -25.76 -9.47 -5.35
CA ASN A 90 -25.67 -8.71 -4.10
C ASN A 90 -24.47 -9.13 -3.22
N SER A 91 -24.12 -10.42 -3.17
CA SER A 91 -22.95 -10.90 -2.43
C SER A 91 -21.64 -10.50 -3.09
N VAL A 92 -21.54 -10.55 -4.42
CA VAL A 92 -20.35 -10.10 -5.16
C VAL A 92 -20.12 -8.61 -4.97
N ASP A 93 -21.19 -7.80 -5.07
CA ASP A 93 -21.10 -6.36 -4.79
C ASP A 93 -20.62 -6.07 -3.37
N PHE A 94 -21.14 -6.79 -2.36
CA PHE A 94 -20.72 -6.62 -0.97
C PHE A 94 -19.21 -6.94 -0.80
N PHE A 95 -18.74 -8.09 -1.34
CA PHE A 95 -17.33 -8.47 -1.27
C PHE A 95 -16.43 -7.46 -1.99
N TYR A 96 -16.87 -6.96 -3.14
CA TYR A 96 -16.19 -5.91 -3.89
C TYR A 96 -16.01 -4.65 -3.03
N TYR A 97 -17.09 -4.12 -2.48
CA TYR A 97 -17.03 -2.90 -1.68
C TYR A 97 -16.23 -3.07 -0.39
N ALA A 98 -16.43 -4.18 0.31
CA ALA A 98 -15.68 -4.48 1.53
C ALA A 98 -14.18 -4.62 1.23
N GLY A 99 -13.79 -5.40 0.23
CA GLY A 99 -12.40 -5.64 -0.11
C GLY A 99 -11.65 -4.37 -0.50
N PHE A 100 -12.22 -3.54 -1.39
CA PHE A 100 -11.60 -2.27 -1.76
C PHE A 100 -11.63 -1.23 -0.63
N PHE A 101 -12.66 -1.23 0.22
CA PHE A 101 -12.66 -0.40 1.43
C PHE A 101 -11.52 -0.78 2.37
N PHE A 102 -11.34 -2.08 2.67
CA PHE A 102 -10.24 -2.55 3.52
C PHE A 102 -8.88 -2.25 2.90
N HIS A 103 -8.71 -2.45 1.60
CA HIS A 103 -7.49 -2.07 0.90
C HIS A 103 -7.14 -0.59 1.13
N ARG A 104 -8.05 0.32 0.85
CA ARG A 104 -7.84 1.76 0.98
C ARG A 104 -7.58 2.17 2.43
N PHE A 105 -8.39 1.67 3.35
CA PHE A 105 -8.26 1.95 4.77
C PHE A 105 -6.92 1.48 5.35
N LEU A 106 -6.51 0.27 5.06
CA LEU A 106 -5.26 -0.31 5.55
C LEU A 106 -4.05 0.37 4.90
N THR A 107 -4.10 0.69 3.61
CA THR A 107 -3.03 1.41 2.91
C THR A 107 -2.83 2.80 3.50
N LEU A 108 -3.88 3.61 3.65
CA LEU A 108 -3.78 4.95 4.23
C LEU A 108 -3.34 4.90 5.69
N SER A 109 -3.81 3.92 6.47
CA SER A 109 -3.37 3.71 7.85
C SER A 109 -1.89 3.34 7.92
N GLY A 110 -1.42 2.47 7.03
CA GLY A 110 -0.02 2.10 6.91
C GLY A 110 0.87 3.29 6.55
N LEU A 111 0.49 4.07 5.54
CA LEU A 111 1.18 5.30 5.15
C LEU A 111 1.21 6.33 6.28
N TYR A 112 0.10 6.49 7.02
CA TYR A 112 0.06 7.38 8.17
C TYR A 112 1.01 6.95 9.29
N ILE A 113 1.08 5.65 9.60
CA ILE A 113 2.04 5.13 10.59
C ILE A 113 3.48 5.44 10.15
N ILE A 114 3.81 5.25 8.88
CA ILE A 114 5.12 5.57 8.31
C ILE A 114 5.40 7.08 8.38
N PHE A 115 4.46 7.92 8.00
CA PHE A 115 4.59 9.38 8.08
C PHE A 115 4.85 9.84 9.51
N ARG A 116 4.14 9.25 10.48
CA ARG A 116 4.22 9.66 11.88
C ARG A 116 5.54 9.29 12.57
N LEU A 117 6.39 8.46 11.98
CA LEU A 117 7.67 8.02 12.55
C LEU A 117 8.43 9.15 13.26
N PRO A 118 9.02 8.94 14.38
CA PRO A 118 8.75 9.31 15.75
C PRO A 118 8.66 10.82 15.95
N ARG A 119 7.48 11.35 16.14
CA ARG A 119 7.28 12.69 16.68
C ARG A 119 6.66 12.56 18.09
N GLN A 120 7.11 13.39 18.99
CA GLN A 120 6.73 13.43 20.39
C GLN A 120 5.21 13.45 20.64
N ARG A 121 4.83 13.07 21.87
CA ARG A 121 3.47 12.99 22.45
C ARG A 121 2.44 13.87 21.74
N LYS A 122 1.54 13.26 21.00
CA LYS A 122 0.31 13.90 20.54
C LYS A 122 -0.87 13.37 21.34
N SER A 123 -1.89 14.19 21.48
CA SER A 123 -3.14 13.83 22.12
C SER A 123 -3.81 12.63 21.40
N ILE A 124 -4.58 11.84 22.14
CA ILE A 124 -5.45 10.80 21.57
C ILE A 124 -6.40 11.42 20.54
N ALA A 125 -6.83 12.67 20.76
CA ALA A 125 -7.68 13.40 19.82
C ALA A 125 -7.05 13.54 18.42
N ASP A 126 -5.73 13.78 18.33
CA ASP A 126 -5.04 13.87 17.01
C ASP A 126 -5.13 12.55 16.23
N TYR A 127 -5.10 11.41 16.92
CA TYR A 127 -5.27 10.10 16.28
C TYR A 127 -6.67 9.88 15.78
N LEU A 128 -7.66 10.22 16.60
CA LEU A 128 -9.06 10.05 16.25
C LEU A 128 -9.45 10.92 15.04
N VAL A 129 -8.93 12.15 14.98
CA VAL A 129 -9.17 13.05 13.84
C VAL A 129 -8.59 12.46 12.56
N VAL A 130 -7.33 11.97 12.58
CA VAL A 130 -6.73 11.37 11.38
C VAL A 130 -7.41 10.06 10.99
N LEU A 131 -7.75 9.21 11.95
CA LEU A 131 -8.49 7.98 11.70
C LEU A 131 -9.85 8.28 11.05
N TYR A 132 -10.55 9.31 11.51
CA TYR A 132 -11.80 9.79 10.92
C TYR A 132 -11.58 10.21 9.44
N PHE A 133 -10.55 11.00 9.14
CA PHE A 133 -10.25 11.38 7.76
C PHE A 133 -9.89 10.19 6.87
N ILE A 134 -9.14 9.21 7.39
CA ILE A 134 -8.82 7.98 6.68
C ILE A 134 -10.10 7.19 6.36
N LEU A 135 -11.00 7.05 7.32
CA LEU A 135 -12.28 6.37 7.14
C LEU A 135 -13.14 7.07 6.08
N ILE A 136 -13.29 8.38 6.19
CA ILE A 136 -14.07 9.17 5.20
C ILE A 136 -13.45 9.05 3.80
N SER A 137 -12.14 9.24 3.67
CA SER A 137 -11.46 9.12 2.38
C SER A 137 -11.65 7.73 1.77
N SER A 138 -11.53 6.66 2.58
CA SER A 138 -11.73 5.29 2.12
C SER A 138 -13.17 5.01 1.69
N PHE A 139 -14.15 5.60 2.37
CA PHE A 139 -15.56 5.46 2.05
C PHE A 139 -15.95 6.26 0.79
N LEU A 140 -15.57 7.54 0.72
CA LEU A 140 -15.86 8.41 -0.42
C LEU A 140 -15.19 7.94 -1.71
N SER A 141 -14.07 7.24 -1.61
CA SER A 141 -13.37 6.66 -2.78
C SER A 141 -14.19 5.57 -3.49
N ARG A 142 -15.32 5.16 -2.94
CA ARG A 142 -16.29 4.31 -3.64
C ARG A 142 -16.86 5.02 -4.85
N GLU A 143 -17.27 6.27 -4.68
CA GLU A 143 -17.90 7.08 -5.74
C GLU A 143 -16.86 7.82 -6.58
N ILE A 144 -15.77 8.25 -5.93
CA ILE A 144 -14.76 9.12 -6.53
C ILE A 144 -13.38 8.47 -6.33
N PHE A 145 -12.99 7.62 -7.29
CA PHE A 145 -11.79 6.79 -7.26
C PHE A 145 -10.50 7.57 -6.91
N TYR A 146 -10.32 8.77 -7.45
CA TYR A 146 -9.09 9.54 -7.26
C TYR A 146 -8.92 10.12 -5.85
N ILE A 147 -9.96 10.18 -5.01
CA ILE A 147 -9.84 10.70 -3.61
C ILE A 147 -8.82 9.87 -2.82
N PHE A 148 -8.84 8.55 -2.96
CA PHE A 148 -7.87 7.68 -2.29
C PHE A 148 -6.44 8.02 -2.72
N HIS A 149 -6.19 8.10 -4.03
CA HIS A 149 -4.86 8.37 -4.58
C HIS A 149 -4.37 9.77 -4.23
N LEU A 150 -5.25 10.78 -4.23
CA LEU A 150 -4.91 12.14 -3.77
C LEU A 150 -4.55 12.17 -2.28
N THR A 151 -5.30 11.45 -1.45
CA THR A 151 -5.02 11.36 0.00
C THR A 151 -3.69 10.65 0.25
N ALA A 152 -3.44 9.54 -0.44
CA ALA A 152 -2.17 8.81 -0.37
C ALA A 152 -1.00 9.68 -0.85
N LEU A 153 -1.15 10.36 -2.00
CA LEU A 153 -0.18 11.30 -2.54
C LEU A 153 0.18 12.40 -1.54
N PHE A 154 -0.83 13.01 -0.90
CA PHE A 154 -0.61 14.06 0.10
C PHE A 154 0.22 13.54 1.29
N ILE A 155 -0.13 12.37 1.86
CA ILE A 155 0.63 11.75 2.96
C ILE A 155 2.07 11.46 2.51
N LEU A 156 2.26 10.98 1.28
CA LEU A 156 3.58 10.65 0.73
C LEU A 156 4.43 11.91 0.49
N ILE A 157 3.85 13.00 -0.02
CA ILE A 157 4.56 14.28 -0.18
C ILE A 157 5.08 14.77 1.17
N LEU A 158 4.24 14.77 2.20
CA LEU A 158 4.66 15.12 3.58
C LEU A 158 5.75 14.19 4.11
N THR A 159 5.69 12.91 3.74
CA THR A 159 6.71 11.92 4.11
C THR A 159 8.04 12.22 3.42
N VAL A 160 8.02 12.52 2.12
CA VAL A 160 9.21 12.90 1.33
C VAL A 160 9.83 14.19 1.88
N GLU A 161 9.02 15.21 2.15
CA GLU A 161 9.49 16.47 2.76
C GLU A 161 10.23 16.20 4.07
N LYS A 162 9.64 15.40 4.96
CA LYS A 162 10.24 15.04 6.24
C LYS A 162 11.59 14.32 6.06
N TYR A 163 11.68 13.33 5.17
CA TYR A 163 12.95 12.64 4.93
C TYR A 163 13.96 13.51 4.20
N SER A 164 13.52 14.48 3.39
CA SER A 164 14.37 15.50 2.77
C SER A 164 15.04 16.37 3.83
N LEU A 165 14.27 16.84 4.83
CA LEU A 165 14.81 17.63 5.95
C LEU A 165 15.85 16.82 6.74
N ILE A 166 15.52 15.57 7.11
CA ILE A 166 16.46 14.67 7.82
C ILE A 166 17.71 14.43 6.98
N TYR A 167 17.57 14.28 5.65
CA TYR A 167 18.72 14.09 4.78
C TYR A 167 19.61 15.34 4.69
N LYS A 168 19.04 16.52 4.64
CA LYS A 168 19.80 17.79 4.66
C LYS A 168 20.67 17.92 5.91
N GLU A 169 20.16 17.47 7.06
CA GLU A 169 20.89 17.51 8.34
C GLU A 169 22.00 16.46 8.41
N ASN A 170 21.70 15.22 8.07
CA ASN A 170 22.55 14.08 8.39
C ASN A 170 23.33 13.49 7.20
N LYS A 171 22.90 13.78 5.96
CA LYS A 171 23.46 13.29 4.67
C LYS A 171 23.65 11.77 4.58
N PHE A 172 22.91 10.98 5.39
CA PHE A 172 23.03 9.53 5.37
C PHE A 172 22.46 8.94 4.08
N PHE A 173 23.21 8.01 3.47
CA PHE A 173 22.81 7.30 2.26
C PHE A 173 21.44 6.61 2.41
N ASN A 174 21.19 5.93 3.54
CA ASN A 174 19.93 5.23 3.79
C ASN A 174 18.73 6.19 3.82
N THR A 175 18.90 7.40 4.35
CA THR A 175 17.86 8.45 4.37
C THR A 175 17.56 8.95 2.95
N ARG A 176 18.61 9.11 2.12
CA ARG A 176 18.46 9.48 0.70
C ARG A 176 17.67 8.43 -0.07
N VAL A 177 18.00 7.14 0.12
CA VAL A 177 17.29 6.04 -0.55
C VAL A 177 15.83 5.97 -0.11
N LEU A 178 15.55 6.15 1.21
CA LEU A 178 14.18 6.23 1.73
C LEU A 178 13.39 7.38 1.07
N MET A 179 13.99 8.58 1.01
CA MET A 179 13.37 9.74 0.37
C MET A 179 13.04 9.46 -1.10
N MET A 180 13.98 8.87 -1.85
CA MET A 180 13.77 8.54 -3.28
C MET A 180 12.67 7.49 -3.45
N ALA A 181 12.65 6.45 -2.61
CA ALA A 181 11.64 5.41 -2.68
C ALA A 181 10.23 5.96 -2.35
N PHE A 182 10.08 6.78 -1.32
CA PHE A 182 8.80 7.46 -1.06
C PHE A 182 8.42 8.44 -2.18
N GLY A 183 9.40 9.09 -2.81
CA GLY A 183 9.16 9.94 -3.99
C GLY A 183 8.61 9.17 -5.18
N LEU A 184 9.16 7.98 -5.46
CA LEU A 184 8.64 7.08 -6.50
C LEU A 184 7.23 6.59 -6.16
N LEU A 185 6.98 6.26 -4.89
CA LEU A 185 5.64 5.87 -4.44
C LEU A 185 4.64 7.03 -4.59
N ALA A 186 5.04 8.27 -4.29
CA ALA A 186 4.22 9.45 -4.53
C ALA A 186 3.96 9.65 -6.03
N LEU A 187 4.96 9.44 -6.88
CA LEU A 187 4.82 9.51 -8.33
C LEU A 187 3.82 8.47 -8.84
N SER A 188 3.85 7.23 -8.33
CA SER A 188 2.85 6.22 -8.70
C SER A 188 1.43 6.66 -8.36
N GLN A 189 1.21 7.25 -7.18
CA GLN A 189 -0.11 7.76 -6.78
C GLN A 189 -0.57 8.92 -7.66
N MET A 190 0.35 9.81 -8.08
CA MET A 190 0.06 10.87 -9.03
C MET A 190 -0.35 10.30 -10.41
N ILE A 191 0.32 9.26 -10.88
CA ILE A 191 -0.03 8.57 -12.13
C ILE A 191 -1.41 7.92 -12.01
N PHE A 192 -1.76 7.31 -10.87
CA PHE A 192 -3.09 6.76 -10.64
C PHE A 192 -4.21 7.81 -10.64
N VAL A 193 -3.96 9.04 -10.20
CA VAL A 193 -4.92 10.15 -10.35
C VAL A 193 -5.24 10.41 -11.82
N LEU A 194 -4.27 10.20 -12.73
CA LEU A 194 -4.43 10.36 -14.18
C LEU A 194 -4.89 9.07 -14.88
N SER A 195 -5.25 8.02 -14.17
CA SER A 195 -5.57 6.68 -14.69
C SER A 195 -6.89 6.56 -15.47
N THR A 196 -7.51 7.70 -15.83
CA THR A 196 -8.58 7.73 -16.86
C THR A 196 -8.12 7.15 -18.21
N ILE A 197 -6.81 7.16 -18.46
CA ILE A 197 -6.16 6.52 -19.60
C ILE A 197 -5.55 5.21 -19.12
N ASP A 198 -5.94 4.11 -19.73
CA ASP A 198 -5.58 2.73 -19.36
C ASP A 198 -4.07 2.50 -19.15
N ILE A 199 -3.23 3.12 -19.98
CA ILE A 199 -1.78 2.97 -19.90
C ILE A 199 -1.20 3.53 -18.59
N PHE A 200 -1.78 4.61 -18.04
CA PHE A 200 -1.31 5.19 -16.78
C PHE A 200 -1.57 4.27 -15.59
N PHE A 201 -2.66 3.48 -15.63
CA PHE A 201 -2.88 2.46 -14.60
C PHE A 201 -1.74 1.44 -14.57
N VAL A 202 -1.31 0.95 -15.74
CA VAL A 202 -0.20 -0.02 -15.84
C VAL A 202 1.13 0.60 -15.38
N ILE A 203 1.44 1.81 -15.84
CA ILE A 203 2.67 2.51 -15.45
C ILE A 203 2.66 2.77 -13.94
N GLY A 204 1.54 3.18 -13.36
CA GLY A 204 1.39 3.39 -11.92
C GLY A 204 1.75 2.14 -11.12
N ASN A 205 1.20 0.97 -11.49
CA ASN A 205 1.51 -0.31 -10.85
C ASN A 205 3.00 -0.69 -10.94
N LEU A 206 3.63 -0.47 -12.10
CA LEU A 206 5.05 -0.76 -12.29
C LEU A 206 5.94 0.17 -11.44
N VAL A 207 5.64 1.47 -11.40
CA VAL A 207 6.39 2.43 -10.58
C VAL A 207 6.22 2.12 -9.09
N GLU A 208 5.04 1.70 -8.66
CA GLU A 208 4.77 1.26 -7.29
C GLU A 208 5.60 0.02 -6.93
N LEU A 209 5.63 -1.00 -7.78
CA LEU A 209 6.45 -2.20 -7.57
C LEU A 209 7.94 -1.89 -7.50
N ILE A 210 8.45 -1.00 -8.37
CA ILE A 210 9.85 -0.53 -8.32
C ILE A 210 10.13 0.14 -6.97
N SER A 211 9.23 1.01 -6.49
CA SER A 211 9.38 1.66 -5.19
C SER A 211 9.48 0.63 -4.05
N TYR A 212 8.58 -0.35 -4.00
CA TYR A 212 8.62 -1.41 -2.99
C TYR A 212 9.90 -2.25 -3.06
N SER A 213 10.41 -2.52 -4.27
CA SER A 213 11.67 -3.22 -4.46
C SER A 213 12.87 -2.44 -3.92
N ILE A 214 12.88 -1.11 -4.05
CA ILE A 214 13.91 -0.25 -3.46
C ILE A 214 13.86 -0.28 -1.93
N PHE A 215 12.66 -0.25 -1.33
CA PHE A 215 12.51 -0.41 0.12
C PHE A 215 13.04 -1.77 0.60
N LEU A 216 12.75 -2.86 -0.14
CA LEU A 216 13.25 -4.19 0.19
C LEU A 216 14.79 -4.24 0.13
N ALA A 217 15.38 -3.72 -0.94
CA ALA A 217 16.84 -3.65 -1.08
C ALA A 217 17.47 -2.87 0.08
N LEU A 218 16.85 -1.77 0.50
CA LEU A 218 17.32 -0.97 1.63
C LEU A 218 17.28 -1.75 2.95
N ILE A 219 16.18 -2.44 3.26
CA ILE A 219 16.08 -3.18 4.53
C ILE A 219 17.04 -4.38 4.58
N ILE A 220 17.24 -5.06 3.44
CA ILE A 220 18.24 -6.14 3.33
C ILE A 220 19.65 -5.58 3.62
N ARG A 221 19.98 -4.43 3.02
CA ARG A 221 21.25 -3.75 3.28
C ARG A 221 21.42 -3.41 4.76
N ILE A 222 20.43 -2.77 5.37
CA ILE A 222 20.47 -2.40 6.81
C ILE A 222 20.66 -3.65 7.67
N TRP A 223 19.95 -4.73 7.36
CA TRP A 223 20.05 -5.98 8.10
C TRP A 223 21.45 -6.64 7.99
N LYS A 224 22.03 -6.65 6.78
CA LYS A 224 23.38 -7.21 6.54
C LYS A 224 24.44 -6.43 7.31
N TYR A 225 24.48 -5.11 7.19
CA TYR A 225 25.47 -4.29 7.89
C TYR A 225 25.24 -4.21 9.40
N GLY A 226 24.01 -4.37 9.87
CA GLY A 226 23.71 -4.45 11.30
C GLY A 226 24.26 -5.70 11.98
N LYS A 227 24.44 -6.80 11.25
CA LYS A 227 25.08 -8.03 11.74
C LYS A 227 26.60 -7.89 11.85
N GLU A 228 27.22 -7.22 10.88
CA GLU A 228 28.69 -7.06 10.83
C GLU A 228 29.23 -6.18 11.97
N LYS A 229 28.38 -5.29 12.54
CA LYS A 229 28.79 -4.38 13.64
C LYS A 229 28.58 -4.92 15.05
N LYS A 230 28.16 -6.17 15.26
CA LYS A 230 28.29 -6.82 16.57
C LYS A 230 29.72 -7.34 16.67
N PRO A 231 30.63 -6.68 17.43
CA PRO A 231 31.89 -7.32 17.77
C PRO A 231 31.55 -8.57 18.60
N TYR A 232 32.21 -9.66 18.28
CA TYR A 232 32.36 -10.80 19.18
C TYR A 232 32.96 -10.25 20.49
N GLY A 233 32.09 -9.95 21.44
CA GLY A 233 32.46 -9.46 22.77
C GLY A 233 31.75 -10.32 23.77
N ASN A 234 32.50 -11.23 24.30
CA ASN A 234 32.42 -12.02 25.53
C ASN A 234 31.17 -11.89 26.41
#